data_cb7f9df1b219a43d8e5c65460e57d8c3
#
_entry.id   cb7f9df1b219a43d8e5c65460e57d8c3
#
_cell.length_a   1.000
_cell.length_b   1.000
_cell.length_c   1.000
_cell.angle_alpha   90.00
_cell.angle_beta   90.00
_cell.angle_gamma   90.00
#
_symmetry.space_group_name_H-M   'P 1'
#
loop_
_entity.id
_entity.type
_entity.pdbx_description
1 polymer ?
#
loop_
_entity_poly.entity_id
_entity_poly.type
_entity_poly.pdbx_seq_one_letter_code
_entity_poly.pdbx_strand_id
1 'polypeptide(L)'
;MAQFTNQATLSYNGSVVNSNVAVGEILEALSAQKTAVRETYVAGDTITYVISLRNAGAAAWTGLTVSDDLGAYAFGTPAETVYPLEYIAPSIQYYSNGVLQAKPTVTAGPPLVISGISVPAGGDAVLIYETKTTPYAPPGVEASITNTATITGDTITPVTAQETVAAQVTPVLSIAKAVAPVPVAENGRLTYTFDIQNTGNAPVTAADAAIISDAFAPILRDLTVTYNGAAWAQGTDYTYDAAGNFATVAGKLLVPAAAYTQDAQTGAWIVTPGTSTLTVSGTIA
;
A
#
# COMPACT_ATOMS: atom_id res chain seq x y z
N MET A 1 2.83 -16.81 -28.96
CA MET A 1 3.23 -16.76 -30.39
C MET A 1 1.98 -16.69 -31.24
N ALA A 2 1.85 -15.65 -32.07
CA ALA A 2 0.71 -15.53 -33.00
C ALA A 2 1.05 -16.26 -34.30
N GLN A 3 0.14 -17.11 -34.78
CA GLN A 3 0.29 -17.75 -36.06
C GLN A 3 -0.37 -16.91 -37.16
N PHE A 4 0.23 -16.87 -38.34
CA PHE A 4 -0.37 -16.31 -39.54
C PHE A 4 -0.38 -17.31 -40.66
N THR A 5 -1.35 -17.21 -41.56
CA THR A 5 -1.48 -18.04 -42.74
C THR A 5 -1.46 -17.17 -43.98
N ASN A 6 -0.85 -17.66 -45.06
CA ASN A 6 -0.85 -17.03 -46.37
C ASN A 6 -1.09 -18.07 -47.47
N GLN A 7 -1.93 -17.72 -48.43
CA GLN A 7 -2.24 -18.56 -49.59
C GLN A 7 -2.22 -17.71 -50.87
N ALA A 8 -1.53 -18.15 -51.88
CA ALA A 8 -1.50 -17.48 -53.17
C ALA A 8 -2.54 -18.09 -54.14
N THR A 9 -3.03 -17.27 -55.07
CA THR A 9 -3.95 -17.69 -56.12
C THR A 9 -3.30 -17.45 -57.47
N LEU A 10 -3.31 -18.46 -58.34
CA LEU A 10 -2.89 -18.37 -59.73
C LEU A 10 -4.14 -18.37 -60.62
N SER A 11 -4.29 -17.36 -61.45
CA SER A 11 -5.36 -17.27 -62.45
C SER A 11 -4.76 -17.33 -63.85
N TYR A 12 -5.28 -18.23 -64.71
CA TYR A 12 -4.86 -18.33 -66.11
C TYR A 12 -6.02 -18.87 -66.98
N ASN A 13 -6.23 -18.32 -68.15
CA ASN A 13 -7.25 -18.73 -69.10
C ASN A 13 -8.65 -18.97 -68.50
N GLY A 14 -9.05 -18.12 -67.55
CA GLY A 14 -10.35 -18.25 -66.86
C GLY A 14 -10.39 -19.30 -65.75
N SER A 15 -9.29 -20.01 -65.50
CA SER A 15 -9.14 -20.96 -64.39
C SER A 15 -8.41 -20.33 -63.20
N VAL A 16 -8.77 -20.74 -62.00
CA VAL A 16 -8.17 -20.28 -60.75
C VAL A 16 -7.65 -21.50 -59.97
N VAL A 17 -6.38 -21.47 -59.56
CA VAL A 17 -5.75 -22.50 -58.73
C VAL A 17 -5.16 -21.85 -57.50
N ASN A 18 -5.42 -22.41 -56.36
CA ASN A 18 -4.84 -21.94 -55.07
C ASN A 18 -3.60 -22.74 -54.70
N SER A 19 -2.61 -22.07 -54.13
CA SER A 19 -1.47 -22.75 -53.53
C SER A 19 -1.88 -23.52 -52.26
N ASN A 20 -0.95 -24.28 -51.69
CA ASN A 20 -1.06 -24.67 -50.29
C ASN A 20 -1.09 -23.45 -49.38
N VAL A 21 -1.66 -23.60 -48.22
CA VAL A 21 -1.58 -22.58 -47.15
C VAL A 21 -0.19 -22.66 -46.49
N ALA A 22 0.57 -21.58 -46.54
CA ALA A 22 1.80 -21.42 -45.75
C ALA A 22 1.44 -20.92 -44.36
N VAL A 23 1.99 -21.56 -43.34
CA VAL A 23 1.80 -21.16 -41.92
C VAL A 23 3.11 -20.62 -41.41
N GLY A 24 3.07 -19.44 -40.81
CA GLY A 24 4.21 -18.83 -40.12
C GLY A 24 3.85 -18.50 -38.68
N GLU A 25 4.86 -18.28 -37.86
CA GLU A 25 4.72 -17.86 -36.47
C GLU A 25 5.42 -16.52 -36.24
N ILE A 26 4.76 -15.61 -35.53
CA ILE A 26 5.35 -14.37 -35.07
C ILE A 26 5.87 -14.60 -33.65
N LEU A 27 7.19 -14.52 -33.47
CA LEU A 27 7.81 -14.57 -32.15
C LEU A 27 7.63 -13.21 -31.46
N GLU A 28 6.98 -13.21 -30.32
CA GLU A 28 6.97 -12.04 -29.44
C GLU A 28 8.36 -11.90 -28.82
N ALA A 29 9.14 -10.97 -29.34
CA ALA A 29 10.54 -10.83 -28.96
C ALA A 29 10.72 -9.99 -27.68
N LEU A 30 9.76 -9.14 -27.33
CA LEU A 30 9.80 -8.32 -26.11
C LEU A 30 8.91 -8.93 -25.03
N SER A 31 9.46 -9.09 -23.84
CA SER A 31 8.71 -9.46 -22.62
C SER A 31 8.96 -8.44 -21.53
N ALA A 32 8.01 -8.33 -20.60
CA ALA A 32 8.09 -7.42 -19.47
C ALA A 32 7.69 -8.15 -18.17
N GLN A 33 8.36 -7.78 -17.09
CA GLN A 33 8.00 -8.17 -15.72
C GLN A 33 7.99 -6.91 -14.85
N LYS A 34 7.03 -6.82 -13.94
CA LYS A 34 6.95 -5.77 -12.92
C LYS A 34 6.99 -6.42 -11.55
N THR A 35 7.75 -5.85 -10.63
CA THR A 35 7.85 -6.31 -9.24
C THR A 35 7.88 -5.11 -8.32
N ALA A 36 7.43 -5.29 -7.08
CA ALA A 36 7.59 -4.33 -5.99
C ALA A 36 8.68 -4.82 -5.03
N VAL A 37 9.46 -3.91 -4.45
CA VAL A 37 10.50 -4.25 -3.47
C VAL A 37 9.89 -4.70 -2.14
N ARG A 38 8.65 -4.32 -1.88
CA ARG A 38 7.87 -4.73 -0.70
C ARG A 38 6.56 -5.38 -1.11
N GLU A 39 6.12 -6.36 -0.31
CA GLU A 39 4.89 -7.13 -0.57
C GLU A 39 3.64 -6.49 0.05
N THR A 40 3.82 -5.57 1.03
CA THR A 40 2.71 -4.95 1.76
C THR A 40 2.88 -3.44 1.88
N TYR A 41 1.77 -2.72 2.09
CA TYR A 41 1.75 -1.26 2.34
C TYR A 41 0.84 -0.87 3.51
N VAL A 42 1.13 0.29 4.11
CA VAL A 42 0.22 1.08 4.93
C VAL A 42 0.05 2.47 4.33
N ALA A 43 -0.91 3.24 4.83
CA ALA A 43 -1.14 4.62 4.38
C ALA A 43 0.12 5.50 4.53
N GLY A 44 0.49 6.20 3.48
CA GLY A 44 1.66 7.07 3.43
C GLY A 44 2.98 6.38 3.07
N ASP A 45 2.97 5.07 2.84
CA ASP A 45 4.18 4.32 2.46
C ASP A 45 4.69 4.67 1.07
N THR A 46 6.02 4.56 0.93
CA THR A 46 6.71 4.55 -0.37
C THR A 46 6.86 3.11 -0.85
N ILE A 47 6.52 2.86 -2.11
CA ILE A 47 6.68 1.57 -2.79
C ILE A 47 7.61 1.76 -3.98
N THR A 48 8.73 1.02 -3.98
CA THR A 48 9.66 0.98 -5.12
C THR A 48 9.24 -0.12 -6.07
N TYR A 49 9.00 0.24 -7.33
CA TYR A 49 8.72 -0.69 -8.42
C TYR A 49 9.93 -0.87 -9.32
N VAL A 50 10.06 -2.08 -9.84
CA VAL A 50 11.07 -2.47 -10.84
C VAL A 50 10.34 -3.04 -12.04
N ILE A 51 10.55 -2.46 -13.23
CA ILE A 51 10.07 -3.01 -14.50
C ILE A 51 11.29 -3.52 -15.26
N SER A 52 11.30 -4.83 -15.54
CA SER A 52 12.34 -5.48 -16.32
C SER A 52 11.80 -5.80 -17.71
N LEU A 53 12.46 -5.30 -18.75
CA LEU A 53 12.16 -5.55 -20.14
C LEU A 53 13.25 -6.45 -20.72
N ARG A 54 12.88 -7.52 -21.40
CA ARG A 54 13.83 -8.43 -22.08
C ARG A 54 13.48 -8.54 -23.55
N ASN A 55 14.50 -8.34 -24.39
CA ASN A 55 14.40 -8.49 -25.83
C ASN A 55 15.11 -9.78 -26.25
N ALA A 56 14.37 -10.79 -26.70
CA ALA A 56 14.92 -12.04 -27.21
C ALA A 56 15.19 -11.99 -28.74
N GLY A 57 14.85 -10.86 -29.39
CA GLY A 57 15.00 -10.67 -30.82
C GLY A 57 16.41 -10.22 -31.23
N ALA A 58 16.69 -10.33 -32.52
CA ALA A 58 17.98 -9.95 -33.12
C ALA A 58 18.11 -8.44 -33.44
N ALA A 59 17.03 -7.66 -33.28
CA ALA A 59 17.01 -6.21 -33.47
C ALA A 59 16.72 -5.50 -32.16
N ALA A 60 17.32 -4.33 -31.95
CA ALA A 60 17.01 -3.49 -30.79
C ALA A 60 15.63 -2.84 -30.92
N TRP A 61 14.93 -2.70 -29.81
CA TRP A 61 13.74 -1.87 -29.69
C TRP A 61 14.15 -0.49 -29.20
N THR A 62 13.68 0.55 -29.87
CA THR A 62 14.01 1.95 -29.53
C THR A 62 12.74 2.80 -29.47
N GLY A 63 12.78 3.89 -28.69
CA GLY A 63 11.65 4.80 -28.56
C GLY A 63 10.43 4.20 -27.85
N LEU A 64 10.61 3.14 -27.06
CA LEU A 64 9.54 2.55 -26.30
C LEU A 64 9.01 3.53 -25.22
N THR A 65 7.72 3.42 -24.96
CA THR A 65 7.02 4.15 -23.91
C THR A 65 6.40 3.17 -22.93
N VAL A 66 6.62 3.40 -21.65
CA VAL A 66 5.98 2.68 -20.55
C VAL A 66 4.92 3.60 -19.95
N SER A 67 3.67 3.16 -19.95
CA SER A 67 2.55 3.82 -19.26
C SER A 67 2.14 2.99 -18.06
N ASP A 68 2.26 3.57 -16.88
CA ASP A 68 1.94 2.92 -15.60
C ASP A 68 0.65 3.51 -15.05
N ASP A 69 -0.33 2.66 -14.75
CA ASP A 69 -1.66 3.09 -14.32
C ASP A 69 -1.73 3.57 -12.86
N LEU A 70 -0.61 3.44 -12.10
CA LEU A 70 -0.53 3.80 -10.68
C LEU A 70 -1.60 3.12 -9.81
N GLY A 71 -2.02 1.91 -10.20
CA GLY A 71 -3.01 1.12 -9.51
C GLY A 71 -4.44 1.65 -9.65
N ALA A 72 -4.73 2.37 -10.71
CA ALA A 72 -6.02 3.01 -10.97
C ALA A 72 -7.21 2.06 -10.86
N TYR A 73 -8.30 2.54 -10.25
CA TYR A 73 -9.57 1.82 -10.21
C TYR A 73 -10.76 2.78 -10.35
N ALA A 74 -11.90 2.22 -10.78
CA ALA A 74 -13.14 2.98 -10.96
C ALA A 74 -13.87 3.16 -9.63
N PHE A 75 -14.38 4.37 -9.39
CA PHE A 75 -15.17 4.73 -8.21
C PHE A 75 -16.39 5.56 -8.59
N GLY A 76 -17.50 5.35 -7.88
CA GLY A 76 -18.71 6.18 -8.01
C GLY A 76 -19.60 5.86 -9.20
N THR A 77 -20.70 6.66 -9.35
CA THR A 77 -21.62 6.59 -10.48
C THR A 77 -22.06 8.02 -10.85
N PRO A 78 -21.67 8.57 -12.01
CA PRO A 78 -20.81 7.95 -13.03
C PRO A 78 -19.43 7.60 -12.50
N ALA A 79 -18.80 6.58 -13.10
CA ALA A 79 -17.49 6.10 -12.65
C ALA A 79 -16.40 7.15 -12.91
N GLU A 80 -15.67 7.52 -11.88
CA GLU A 80 -14.43 8.31 -11.96
C GLU A 80 -13.23 7.40 -11.69
N THR A 81 -12.07 7.76 -12.22
CA THR A 81 -10.84 7.01 -11.97
C THR A 81 -10.11 7.63 -10.80
N VAL A 82 -9.82 6.83 -9.78
CA VAL A 82 -8.99 7.21 -8.63
C VAL A 82 -7.68 6.45 -8.65
N TYR A 83 -6.63 7.04 -8.07
CA TYR A 83 -5.27 6.55 -8.16
C TYR A 83 -4.68 6.31 -6.77
N PRO A 84 -4.55 5.04 -6.35
CA PRO A 84 -3.97 4.68 -5.05
C PRO A 84 -2.50 5.07 -4.88
N LEU A 85 -1.79 5.28 -5.98
CA LEU A 85 -0.37 5.63 -5.99
C LEU A 85 -0.14 6.97 -6.70
N GLU A 86 0.88 7.69 -6.25
CA GLU A 86 1.45 8.85 -6.93
C GLU A 86 2.95 8.65 -7.15
N TYR A 87 3.47 9.09 -8.30
CA TYR A 87 4.90 9.01 -8.61
C TYR A 87 5.70 10.01 -7.78
N ILE A 88 6.81 9.56 -7.18
CA ILE A 88 7.77 10.41 -6.47
C ILE A 88 8.83 10.89 -7.46
N ALA A 89 8.74 12.16 -7.87
CA ALA A 89 9.72 12.76 -8.77
C ALA A 89 10.95 13.27 -7.98
N PRO A 90 12.18 13.12 -8.52
CA PRO A 90 12.61 12.47 -9.75
C PRO A 90 13.25 11.08 -9.48
N SER A 91 12.51 10.15 -8.93
CA SER A 91 13.04 8.85 -8.47
C SER A 91 13.49 7.90 -9.58
N ILE A 92 13.04 8.12 -10.84
CA ILE A 92 13.31 7.19 -11.95
C ILE A 92 14.80 6.96 -12.19
N GLN A 93 15.19 5.69 -12.33
CA GLN A 93 16.47 5.23 -12.83
C GLN A 93 16.24 4.25 -13.97
N TYR A 94 17.12 4.30 -14.99
CA TYR A 94 17.05 3.49 -16.18
C TYR A 94 18.39 2.83 -16.44
N TYR A 95 18.37 1.51 -16.59
CA TYR A 95 19.54 0.69 -16.91
C TYR A 95 19.31 -0.04 -18.24
N SER A 96 20.38 -0.23 -19.03
CA SER A 96 20.41 -1.06 -20.22
C SER A 96 21.59 -2.01 -20.12
N ASN A 97 21.35 -3.32 -20.20
CA ASN A 97 22.35 -4.37 -19.97
C ASN A 97 23.16 -4.13 -18.68
N GLY A 98 22.48 -3.74 -17.57
CA GLY A 98 23.10 -3.47 -16.29
C GLY A 98 23.86 -2.15 -16.17
N VAL A 99 23.93 -1.34 -17.22
CA VAL A 99 24.61 -0.04 -17.22
C VAL A 99 23.61 1.10 -17.04
N LEU A 100 23.82 1.96 -16.05
CA LEU A 100 22.99 3.14 -15.81
C LEU A 100 23.03 4.08 -17.03
N GLN A 101 21.84 4.47 -17.49
CA GLN A 101 21.65 5.37 -18.63
C GLN A 101 21.25 6.78 -18.17
N ALA A 102 21.22 7.71 -19.11
CA ALA A 102 20.58 9.00 -18.89
C ALA A 102 19.10 8.80 -18.53
N LYS A 103 18.58 9.69 -17.68
CA LYS A 103 17.16 9.61 -17.27
C LYS A 103 16.24 9.75 -18.48
N PRO A 104 15.24 8.89 -18.61
CA PRO A 104 14.25 9.00 -19.68
C PRO A 104 13.35 10.22 -19.46
N THR A 105 12.56 10.56 -20.48
CA THR A 105 11.52 11.59 -20.35
C THR A 105 10.37 11.06 -19.52
N VAL A 106 9.95 11.81 -18.48
CA VAL A 106 8.89 11.41 -17.56
C VAL A 106 7.79 12.45 -17.55
N THR A 107 6.54 11.99 -17.76
CA THR A 107 5.33 12.72 -17.41
C THR A 107 4.75 12.08 -16.16
N ALA A 108 4.76 12.80 -15.04
CA ALA A 108 4.48 12.25 -13.72
C ALA A 108 3.04 11.69 -13.56
N GLY A 109 2.13 12.13 -14.38
CA GLY A 109 0.80 11.57 -14.46
C GLY A 109 -0.26 12.12 -13.54
N PRO A 110 -1.32 11.37 -13.22
CA PRO A 110 -1.68 10.01 -13.65
C PRO A 110 -2.22 9.92 -15.09
N PRO A 111 -1.91 8.86 -15.88
CA PRO A 111 -0.94 7.80 -15.57
C PRO A 111 0.51 8.30 -15.60
N LEU A 112 1.45 7.58 -14.98
CA LEU A 112 2.88 7.84 -15.13
C LEU A 112 3.34 7.37 -16.51
N VAL A 113 3.93 8.27 -17.31
CA VAL A 113 4.43 7.95 -18.64
C VAL A 113 5.94 8.15 -18.70
N ILE A 114 6.67 7.10 -19.09
CA ILE A 114 8.13 7.07 -19.22
C ILE A 114 8.48 6.76 -20.68
N SER A 115 9.10 7.71 -21.39
CA SER A 115 9.37 7.62 -22.83
C SER A 115 10.85 7.64 -23.15
N GLY A 116 11.20 7.12 -24.32
CA GLY A 116 12.58 7.09 -24.82
C GLY A 116 13.37 5.87 -24.36
N ILE A 117 12.69 4.79 -24.01
CA ILE A 117 13.32 3.56 -23.56
C ILE A 117 13.82 2.76 -24.77
N SER A 118 15.01 2.18 -24.63
CA SER A 118 15.59 1.28 -25.62
C SER A 118 16.00 -0.04 -24.98
N VAL A 119 15.72 -1.17 -25.67
CA VAL A 119 16.13 -2.50 -25.23
C VAL A 119 17.00 -3.10 -26.33
N PRO A 120 18.30 -3.35 -26.08
CA PRO A 120 19.23 -3.89 -27.08
C PRO A 120 18.77 -5.26 -27.61
N ALA A 121 19.26 -5.64 -28.80
CA ALA A 121 19.05 -6.99 -29.34
C ALA A 121 19.63 -8.04 -28.39
N GLY A 122 18.85 -9.06 -28.05
CA GLY A 122 19.24 -10.10 -27.09
C GLY A 122 19.51 -9.60 -25.65
N GLY A 123 19.22 -8.34 -25.35
CA GLY A 123 19.54 -7.65 -24.11
C GLY A 123 18.34 -7.36 -23.22
N ASP A 124 18.58 -6.50 -22.22
CA ASP A 124 17.58 -6.10 -21.23
C ASP A 124 17.59 -4.59 -20.97
N ALA A 125 16.48 -4.10 -20.42
CA ALA A 125 16.35 -2.79 -19.82
C ALA A 125 15.62 -2.89 -18.49
N VAL A 126 16.04 -2.10 -17.50
CA VAL A 126 15.42 -2.06 -16.18
C VAL A 126 15.09 -0.62 -15.81
N LEU A 127 13.86 -0.41 -15.41
CA LEU A 127 13.36 0.84 -14.85
C LEU A 127 13.09 0.65 -13.37
N ILE A 128 13.58 1.56 -12.53
CA ILE A 128 13.33 1.58 -11.09
C ILE A 128 12.75 2.93 -10.74
N TYR A 129 11.61 2.98 -10.04
CA TYR A 129 10.98 4.23 -9.63
C TYR A 129 10.21 4.03 -8.32
N GLU A 130 9.95 5.14 -7.64
CA GLU A 130 9.25 5.17 -6.38
C GLU A 130 7.87 5.80 -6.55
N THR A 131 6.90 5.23 -5.84
CA THR A 131 5.55 5.76 -5.68
C THR A 131 5.23 5.90 -4.21
N LYS A 132 4.26 6.76 -3.89
CA LYS A 132 3.70 6.90 -2.55
C LYS A 132 2.22 6.57 -2.58
N THR A 133 1.73 5.92 -1.52
CA THR A 133 0.30 5.67 -1.37
C THR A 133 -0.46 6.99 -1.13
N THR A 134 -1.61 7.14 -1.80
CA THR A 134 -2.51 8.29 -1.70
C THR A 134 -3.69 7.96 -0.77
N PRO A 135 -4.57 8.93 -0.45
CA PRO A 135 -5.83 8.65 0.25
C PRO A 135 -6.78 7.66 -0.45
N TYR A 136 -6.50 7.29 -1.70
CA TYR A 136 -7.27 6.31 -2.47
C TYR A 136 -6.74 4.88 -2.32
N ALA A 137 -5.61 4.67 -1.62
CA ALA A 137 -5.08 3.34 -1.36
C ALA A 137 -6.01 2.58 -0.39
N PRO A 138 -6.59 1.42 -0.78
CA PRO A 138 -7.54 0.70 0.03
C PRO A 138 -6.89 0.15 1.31
N PRO A 139 -7.42 0.45 2.53
CA PRO A 139 -6.76 0.09 3.79
C PRO A 139 -7.27 -1.22 4.42
N GLY A 140 -8.28 -1.88 3.86
CA GLY A 140 -8.91 -3.08 4.45
C GLY A 140 -7.97 -4.29 4.53
N VAL A 141 -8.32 -5.29 5.37
CA VAL A 141 -7.50 -6.49 5.62
C VAL A 141 -7.24 -7.29 4.34
N GLU A 142 -8.23 -7.41 3.44
CA GLU A 142 -8.12 -8.13 2.17
C GLU A 142 -7.82 -7.19 0.99
N ALA A 143 -7.48 -5.93 1.28
CA ALA A 143 -7.25 -4.95 0.24
C ALA A 143 -5.86 -5.08 -0.39
N SER A 144 -5.76 -4.67 -1.64
CA SER A 144 -4.51 -4.65 -2.40
C SER A 144 -4.52 -3.55 -3.46
N ILE A 145 -3.34 -3.22 -3.94
CA ILE A 145 -3.13 -2.35 -5.10
C ILE A 145 -2.49 -3.21 -6.18
N THR A 146 -3.20 -3.39 -7.31
CA THR A 146 -2.62 -3.98 -8.52
C THR A 146 -2.20 -2.85 -9.45
N ASN A 147 -0.92 -2.73 -9.70
CA ASN A 147 -0.32 -1.67 -10.49
C ASN A 147 0.19 -2.24 -11.82
N THR A 148 -0.35 -1.75 -12.95
CA THR A 148 -0.11 -2.28 -14.31
C THR A 148 0.70 -1.30 -15.14
N ALA A 149 1.79 -1.78 -15.71
CA ALA A 149 2.57 -1.07 -16.73
C ALA A 149 2.28 -1.64 -18.12
N THR A 150 2.01 -0.76 -19.08
CA THR A 150 1.84 -1.10 -20.49
C THR A 150 2.98 -0.51 -21.29
N ILE A 151 3.70 -1.37 -22.02
CA ILE A 151 4.83 -0.99 -22.87
C ILE A 151 4.34 -0.95 -24.32
N THR A 152 4.55 0.20 -24.97
CA THR A 152 4.15 0.47 -26.36
C THR A 152 5.31 0.99 -27.19
N GLY A 153 5.19 0.88 -28.51
CA GLY A 153 6.14 1.41 -29.51
C GLY A 153 5.56 1.22 -30.90
N ASP A 154 6.16 1.87 -31.92
CA ASP A 154 5.60 1.97 -33.27
C ASP A 154 5.31 0.61 -33.96
N THR A 155 6.03 -0.44 -33.59
CA THR A 155 5.98 -1.74 -34.30
C THR A 155 5.79 -2.93 -33.36
N ILE A 156 5.53 -2.71 -32.06
CA ILE A 156 5.30 -3.80 -31.11
C ILE A 156 3.82 -3.96 -30.81
N THR A 157 3.39 -5.20 -30.61
CA THR A 157 2.16 -5.45 -29.87
C THR A 157 2.35 -5.00 -28.42
N PRO A 158 1.42 -4.22 -27.84
CA PRO A 158 1.55 -3.78 -26.46
C PRO A 158 1.81 -4.93 -25.49
N VAL A 159 2.83 -4.78 -24.64
CA VAL A 159 3.18 -5.76 -23.62
C VAL A 159 2.78 -5.20 -22.25
N THR A 160 2.11 -5.99 -21.44
CA THR A 160 1.70 -5.59 -20.09
C THR A 160 2.46 -6.37 -19.02
N ALA A 161 2.76 -5.72 -17.91
CA ALA A 161 3.29 -6.33 -16.70
C ALA A 161 2.60 -5.69 -15.48
N GLN A 162 2.23 -6.50 -14.52
CA GLN A 162 1.54 -6.03 -13.32
C GLN A 162 2.18 -6.59 -12.06
N GLU A 163 2.01 -5.87 -10.97
CA GLU A 163 2.40 -6.29 -9.63
C GLU A 163 1.30 -5.92 -8.64
N THR A 164 1.08 -6.80 -7.66
CA THR A 164 0.08 -6.59 -6.61
C THR A 164 0.74 -6.53 -5.26
N VAL A 165 0.49 -5.43 -4.52
CA VAL A 165 0.96 -5.21 -3.15
C VAL A 165 -0.25 -5.21 -2.23
N ALA A 166 -0.24 -6.02 -1.16
CA ALA A 166 -1.36 -6.16 -0.23
C ALA A 166 -1.34 -5.07 0.86
N ALA A 167 -2.50 -4.72 1.42
CA ALA A 167 -2.53 -3.93 2.63
C ALA A 167 -1.95 -4.71 3.79
N GLN A 168 -1.05 -4.10 4.57
CA GLN A 168 -0.47 -4.75 5.74
C GLN A 168 -1.51 -4.90 6.84
N VAL A 169 -1.68 -6.12 7.36
CA VAL A 169 -2.59 -6.39 8.48
C VAL A 169 -1.86 -6.10 9.79
N THR A 170 -2.16 -4.95 10.40
CA THR A 170 -1.46 -4.50 11.61
C THR A 170 -2.30 -3.48 12.40
N PRO A 171 -2.27 -3.50 13.74
CA PRO A 171 -2.75 -2.38 14.54
C PRO A 171 -1.77 -1.19 14.45
N VAL A 172 -2.30 0.03 14.48
CA VAL A 172 -1.54 1.28 14.53
C VAL A 172 -2.08 2.11 15.68
N LEU A 173 -1.37 2.09 16.81
CA LEU A 173 -1.85 2.69 18.05
C LEU A 173 -1.31 4.08 18.29
N SER A 174 -2.16 4.92 18.89
CA SER A 174 -1.80 6.16 19.56
C SER A 174 -2.46 6.22 20.93
N ILE A 175 -1.88 6.98 21.86
CA ILE A 175 -2.39 7.18 23.20
C ILE A 175 -2.35 8.66 23.57
N ALA A 176 -3.44 9.17 24.16
CA ALA A 176 -3.50 10.48 24.79
C ALA A 176 -3.80 10.32 26.28
N LYS A 177 -3.21 11.18 27.11
CA LYS A 177 -3.43 11.20 28.55
C LYS A 177 -4.02 12.54 28.97
N ALA A 178 -5.10 12.51 29.76
CA ALA A 178 -5.70 13.66 30.38
C ALA A 178 -5.77 13.49 31.89
N VAL A 179 -5.90 14.60 32.63
CA VAL A 179 -6.10 14.61 34.07
C VAL A 179 -7.20 15.61 34.45
N ALA A 180 -8.04 15.25 35.40
CA ALA A 180 -9.09 16.11 35.94
C ALA A 180 -9.34 15.78 37.42
N PRO A 181 -9.78 16.77 38.25
CA PRO A 181 -9.88 18.20 37.93
C PRO A 181 -8.52 18.93 37.94
N VAL A 182 -8.46 20.07 37.27
CA VAL A 182 -7.29 20.99 37.32
C VAL A 182 -7.84 22.41 37.55
N PRO A 183 -7.48 23.07 38.69
CA PRO A 183 -6.65 22.61 39.79
C PRO A 183 -7.35 21.56 40.67
N VAL A 184 -6.55 20.85 41.49
CA VAL A 184 -7.02 19.92 42.49
C VAL A 184 -6.53 20.36 43.88
N ALA A 185 -7.33 20.15 44.91
CA ALA A 185 -6.95 20.44 46.32
C ALA A 185 -5.99 19.35 46.85
N GLU A 186 -5.17 19.68 47.84
CA GLU A 186 -4.44 18.68 48.62
C GLU A 186 -5.40 17.63 49.17
N ASN A 187 -5.01 16.36 49.10
CA ASN A 187 -5.87 15.19 49.38
C ASN A 187 -7.14 15.12 48.52
N GLY A 188 -7.19 15.85 47.42
CA GLY A 188 -8.26 15.79 46.43
C GLY A 188 -8.22 14.48 45.59
N ARG A 189 -9.32 14.21 44.91
CA ARG A 189 -9.39 13.06 43.99
C ARG A 189 -8.99 13.52 42.60
N LEU A 190 -8.06 12.78 42.01
CA LEU A 190 -7.65 12.92 40.61
C LEU A 190 -8.16 11.76 39.78
N THR A 191 -8.44 12.03 38.53
CA THR A 191 -8.75 11.03 37.51
C THR A 191 -7.83 11.24 36.32
N TYR A 192 -7.05 10.22 36.01
CA TYR A 192 -6.29 10.14 34.74
C TYR A 192 -7.12 9.33 33.75
N THR A 193 -7.24 9.86 32.54
CA THR A 193 -7.89 9.20 31.42
C THR A 193 -6.85 8.96 30.33
N PHE A 194 -6.75 7.73 29.85
CA PHE A 194 -5.91 7.32 28.73
C PHE A 194 -6.82 6.93 27.58
N ASP A 195 -6.86 7.75 26.55
CA ASP A 195 -7.61 7.49 25.34
C ASP A 195 -6.68 6.81 24.33
N ILE A 196 -7.00 5.59 23.96
CA ILE A 196 -6.23 4.76 23.05
C ILE A 196 -6.99 4.71 21.74
N GLN A 197 -6.31 5.01 20.64
CA GLN A 197 -6.85 4.92 19.30
C GLN A 197 -6.05 3.94 18.46
N ASN A 198 -6.75 3.15 17.67
CA ASN A 198 -6.19 2.25 16.68
C ASN A 198 -6.66 2.69 15.30
N THR A 199 -5.74 3.18 14.46
CA THR A 199 -6.00 3.53 13.07
C THR A 199 -5.64 2.42 12.09
N GLY A 200 -5.12 1.29 12.60
CA GLY A 200 -4.79 0.12 11.80
C GLY A 200 -6.00 -0.79 11.54
N ASN A 201 -5.87 -1.67 10.56
CA ASN A 201 -6.91 -2.59 10.09
C ASN A 201 -7.00 -3.89 10.90
N ALA A 202 -6.12 -4.10 11.87
CA ALA A 202 -6.17 -5.22 12.80
C ALA A 202 -6.49 -4.76 14.24
N PRO A 203 -7.26 -5.51 15.02
CA PRO A 203 -7.46 -5.21 16.44
C PRO A 203 -6.19 -5.53 17.24
N VAL A 204 -6.02 -4.86 18.39
CA VAL A 204 -5.10 -5.33 19.42
C VAL A 204 -5.79 -6.44 20.21
N THR A 205 -5.13 -7.58 20.31
CA THR A 205 -5.62 -8.79 20.97
C THR A 205 -4.77 -9.12 22.20
N ALA A 206 -5.17 -10.12 22.96
CA ALA A 206 -4.38 -10.60 24.10
C ALA A 206 -2.98 -11.12 23.70
N ALA A 207 -2.83 -11.62 22.47
CA ALA A 207 -1.55 -12.13 21.95
C ALA A 207 -0.52 -11.01 21.70
N ASP A 208 -0.97 -9.78 21.48
CA ASP A 208 -0.09 -8.61 21.26
C ASP A 208 0.55 -8.13 22.57
N ALA A 209 0.09 -8.62 23.72
CA ALA A 209 0.63 -8.33 25.06
C ALA A 209 0.81 -6.84 25.36
N ALA A 210 -0.08 -5.98 24.82
CA ALA A 210 -0.01 -4.54 24.98
C ALA A 210 -0.11 -4.15 26.47
N ILE A 211 0.70 -3.15 26.86
CA ILE A 211 0.79 -2.66 28.25
C ILE A 211 0.80 -1.12 28.22
N ILE A 212 0.03 -0.51 29.12
CA ILE A 212 0.18 0.90 29.52
C ILE A 212 0.92 0.92 30.83
N SER A 213 1.99 1.71 30.93
CA SER A 213 2.72 1.99 32.17
C SER A 213 2.78 3.49 32.45
N ASP A 214 2.69 3.85 33.72
CA ASP A 214 2.78 5.23 34.17
C ASP A 214 3.37 5.30 35.60
N ALA A 215 4.04 6.38 35.93
CA ALA A 215 4.47 6.70 37.28
C ALA A 215 3.68 7.92 37.76
N PHE A 216 2.63 7.69 38.57
CA PHE A 216 1.78 8.79 39.00
C PHE A 216 2.51 9.73 39.97
N ALA A 217 2.53 11.00 39.61
CA ALA A 217 2.97 12.11 40.45
C ALA A 217 1.89 13.21 40.41
N PRO A 218 1.19 13.48 41.53
CA PRO A 218 1.34 12.87 42.85
C PRO A 218 0.95 11.39 42.89
N ILE A 219 1.49 10.67 43.92
CA ILE A 219 1.09 9.30 44.21
C ILE A 219 -0.40 9.29 44.61
N LEU A 220 -1.13 8.30 44.16
CA LEU A 220 -2.54 8.13 44.47
C LEU A 220 -2.77 6.95 45.43
N ARG A 221 -3.83 7.02 46.24
CA ARG A 221 -4.36 5.94 47.09
C ARG A 221 -5.81 5.68 46.75
N ASP A 222 -6.32 4.54 47.19
CA ASP A 222 -7.71 4.14 46.98
C ASP A 222 -8.13 4.17 45.51
N LEU A 223 -7.32 3.51 44.66
CA LEU A 223 -7.52 3.51 43.21
C LEU A 223 -8.83 2.83 42.81
N THR A 224 -9.50 3.47 41.89
CA THR A 224 -10.58 2.86 41.09
C THR A 224 -10.14 2.88 39.64
N VAL A 225 -10.03 1.71 39.03
CA VAL A 225 -9.58 1.56 37.63
C VAL A 225 -10.71 0.98 36.80
N THR A 226 -10.97 1.59 35.64
CA THR A 226 -11.95 1.04 34.70
C THR A 226 -11.36 1.02 33.30
N TYR A 227 -11.74 0.03 32.53
CA TYR A 227 -11.41 -0.08 31.11
C TYR A 227 -12.68 -0.23 30.27
N ASN A 228 -12.92 0.71 29.38
CA ASN A 228 -14.18 0.83 28.61
C ASN A 228 -15.41 0.80 29.55
N GLY A 229 -15.30 1.43 30.71
CA GLY A 229 -16.35 1.47 31.74
C GLY A 229 -16.47 0.24 32.65
N ALA A 230 -15.80 -0.86 32.33
CA ALA A 230 -15.76 -2.06 33.16
C ALA A 230 -14.70 -1.91 34.29
N ALA A 231 -15.05 -2.27 35.52
CA ALA A 231 -14.13 -2.24 36.68
C ALA A 231 -12.99 -3.25 36.51
N TRP A 232 -11.77 -2.81 36.77
CA TRP A 232 -10.55 -3.61 36.77
C TRP A 232 -10.03 -3.84 38.18
N ALA A 233 -9.45 -5.03 38.44
CA ALA A 233 -8.95 -5.46 39.73
C ALA A 233 -7.41 -5.42 39.76
N GLN A 234 -6.86 -4.89 40.87
CA GLN A 234 -5.40 -4.91 41.11
C GLN A 234 -4.92 -6.36 41.26
N GLY A 235 -3.75 -6.67 40.69
CA GLY A 235 -3.14 -7.97 40.65
C GLY A 235 -3.67 -8.88 39.52
N THR A 236 -4.84 -8.61 38.96
CA THR A 236 -5.44 -9.36 37.86
C THR A 236 -5.37 -8.60 36.54
N ASP A 237 -5.74 -7.34 36.54
CA ASP A 237 -5.85 -6.50 35.33
C ASP A 237 -4.78 -5.41 35.28
N TYR A 238 -4.31 -4.96 36.46
CA TYR A 238 -3.25 -3.99 36.60
C TYR A 238 -2.42 -4.23 37.88
N THR A 239 -1.23 -3.63 37.93
CA THR A 239 -0.39 -3.55 39.10
C THR A 239 -0.22 -2.09 39.50
N TYR A 240 -0.10 -1.84 40.83
CA TYR A 240 0.21 -0.52 41.36
C TYR A 240 1.00 -0.66 42.64
N ASP A 241 2.11 0.05 42.79
CA ASP A 241 2.97 -0.04 43.95
C ASP A 241 2.99 1.23 44.83
N ALA A 242 3.65 1.19 45.97
CA ALA A 242 3.76 2.29 46.90
C ALA A 242 4.58 3.48 46.36
N ALA A 243 5.36 3.30 45.32
CA ALA A 243 6.12 4.35 44.63
C ALA A 243 5.30 5.07 43.56
N GLY A 244 4.06 4.65 43.31
CA GLY A 244 3.18 5.25 42.31
C GLY A 244 3.31 4.64 40.92
N ASN A 245 4.05 3.53 40.77
CA ASN A 245 4.18 2.87 39.47
C ASN A 245 2.93 2.07 39.16
N PHE A 246 2.29 2.39 38.07
CA PHE A 246 1.11 1.72 37.52
C PHE A 246 1.48 0.99 36.25
N ALA A 247 1.00 -0.23 36.06
CA ALA A 247 1.06 -0.93 34.78
C ALA A 247 -0.15 -1.84 34.60
N THR A 248 -0.68 -1.89 33.38
CA THR A 248 -1.69 -2.89 33.02
C THR A 248 -1.04 -4.24 32.83
N VAL A 249 -1.78 -5.33 33.10
CA VAL A 249 -1.28 -6.69 32.84
C VAL A 249 -1.31 -6.97 31.34
N ALA A 250 -0.23 -7.58 30.83
CA ALA A 250 -0.10 -7.94 29.42
C ALA A 250 -1.30 -8.76 28.94
N GLY A 251 -1.81 -8.45 27.76
CA GLY A 251 -2.95 -9.13 27.14
C GLY A 251 -4.33 -8.68 27.64
N LYS A 252 -4.40 -7.69 28.54
CA LYS A 252 -5.68 -7.14 29.04
C LYS A 252 -6.18 -5.96 28.22
N LEU A 253 -5.29 -5.27 27.50
CA LEU A 253 -5.66 -4.19 26.60
C LEU A 253 -6.13 -4.74 25.26
N LEU A 254 -7.41 -4.59 24.95
CA LEU A 254 -8.03 -5.02 23.70
C LEU A 254 -8.58 -3.79 22.98
N VAL A 255 -7.95 -3.38 21.90
CA VAL A 255 -8.38 -2.20 21.15
C VAL A 255 -8.96 -2.64 19.81
N PRO A 256 -10.20 -2.26 19.46
CA PRO A 256 -10.79 -2.60 18.17
C PRO A 256 -9.94 -2.10 16.98
N ALA A 257 -10.05 -2.77 15.84
CA ALA A 257 -9.53 -2.25 14.59
C ALA A 257 -10.28 -0.97 14.18
N ALA A 258 -9.66 -0.14 13.34
CA ALA A 258 -10.36 0.95 12.68
C ALA A 258 -11.44 0.44 11.75
N ALA A 259 -12.50 1.24 11.57
CA ALA A 259 -13.45 1.10 10.48
C ALA A 259 -13.04 2.02 9.32
N TYR A 260 -13.25 1.54 8.09
CA TYR A 260 -12.93 2.28 6.87
C TYR A 260 -14.18 2.44 6.02
N THR A 261 -14.42 3.66 5.58
CA THR A 261 -15.50 3.98 4.64
C THR A 261 -14.92 4.79 3.49
N GLN A 262 -15.42 4.58 2.29
CA GLN A 262 -15.02 5.40 1.15
C GLN A 262 -15.95 6.60 1.04
N ASP A 263 -15.39 7.80 0.99
CA ASP A 263 -16.16 9.03 0.82
C ASP A 263 -16.89 9.02 -0.52
N ALA A 264 -18.22 9.16 -0.47
CA ALA A 264 -19.08 9.01 -1.65
C ALA A 264 -18.89 10.10 -2.72
N GLN A 265 -18.25 11.23 -2.37
CA GLN A 265 -18.05 12.35 -3.29
C GLN A 265 -16.65 12.35 -3.88
N THR A 266 -15.63 12.01 -3.08
CA THR A 266 -14.23 12.10 -3.48
C THR A 266 -13.61 10.75 -3.79
N GLY A 267 -14.17 9.64 -3.30
CA GLY A 267 -13.59 8.32 -3.38
C GLY A 267 -12.42 8.07 -2.41
N ALA A 268 -12.02 9.06 -1.61
CA ALA A 268 -10.96 8.89 -0.62
C ALA A 268 -11.41 8.01 0.55
N TRP A 269 -10.49 7.25 1.14
CA TRP A 269 -10.78 6.44 2.30
C TRP A 269 -10.74 7.27 3.57
N ILE A 270 -11.83 7.20 4.35
CA ILE A 270 -11.99 7.82 5.67
C ILE A 270 -11.76 6.75 6.72
N VAL A 271 -10.86 7.06 7.67
CA VAL A 271 -10.54 6.18 8.79
C VAL A 271 -11.31 6.64 10.03
N THR A 272 -12.12 5.74 10.60
CA THR A 272 -12.72 5.91 11.93
C THR A 272 -11.94 5.02 12.89
N PRO A 273 -11.10 5.59 13.78
CA PRO A 273 -10.28 4.79 14.69
C PRO A 273 -11.12 3.87 15.60
N GLY A 274 -10.64 2.65 15.82
CA GLY A 274 -11.07 1.87 16.95
C GLY A 274 -10.59 2.51 18.25
N THR A 275 -11.44 2.63 19.26
CA THR A 275 -11.10 3.35 20.50
C THR A 275 -11.27 2.48 21.73
N SER A 276 -10.44 2.72 22.73
CA SER A 276 -10.59 2.21 24.09
C SER A 276 -10.11 3.23 25.10
N THR A 277 -10.73 3.25 26.26
CA THR A 277 -10.42 4.23 27.33
C THR A 277 -10.09 3.50 28.62
N LEU A 278 -8.91 3.79 29.17
CA LEU A 278 -8.52 3.39 30.53
C LEU A 278 -8.66 4.61 31.44
N THR A 279 -9.38 4.46 32.54
CA THR A 279 -9.54 5.50 33.55
C THR A 279 -8.98 5.03 34.87
N VAL A 280 -8.12 5.84 35.49
CA VAL A 280 -7.53 5.61 36.81
C VAL A 280 -7.86 6.79 37.71
N SER A 281 -8.69 6.57 38.72
CA SER A 281 -9.06 7.57 39.72
C SER A 281 -8.51 7.20 41.07
N GLY A 282 -8.00 8.17 41.81
CA GLY A 282 -7.52 7.98 43.19
C GLY A 282 -7.42 9.29 43.97
N THR A 283 -7.26 9.17 45.25
CA THR A 283 -7.03 10.32 46.17
C THR A 283 -5.52 10.59 46.23
N ILE A 284 -5.10 11.86 46.19
CA ILE A 284 -3.70 12.24 46.39
C ILE A 284 -3.23 11.75 47.77
N ALA A 285 -2.09 11.04 47.80
CA ALA A 285 -1.53 10.42 48.99
C ALA A 285 -0.83 11.48 49.92
#